data_108e104fa0c7de18004953d44b6959b1
#
_entry.id   108e104fa0c7de18004953d44b6959b1
#
_cell.length_a   1.000
_cell.length_b   1.000
_cell.length_c   1.000
_cell.angle_alpha   90.00
_cell.angle_beta   90.00
_cell.angle_gamma   90.00
#
_symmetry.space_group_name_H-M   'P 1'
#
loop_
_entity.id
_entity.type
_entity.pdbx_description
1 polymer ?
#
loop_
_entity_poly.entity_id
_entity_poly.type
_entity_poly.pdbx_seq_one_letter_code
_entity_poly.pdbx_strand_id
1 'polypeptide(L)'
;MYQIYVRSFADGNGDGTGDIAGMRSRLGYLRQLGVDAVWINPWYRSPLRDGGYDVADYREINDRFGTTAEAEAFIDDAAEHGIRVLVDLVPNHTSSDHVWFVESLASPAGSDARARYHFLDGRGPGGAEAPNDWQSVFGGSAWSRVADGQWYLHLFDESQPDVNWDHPDVADEFDAVMRFWLDRGAAGFRIDVAHALTKAPGYPDAGLDVNDGKGTLDAVPYLDRDDLHPIVRRWRRVLDEYDDRMMVAEAWVAAGRRPLYLRPDEYHQAFDFDLLAAPWDAKQFRGIIDDSLRAAEAVGSNSTWVLSNHDVVRHATRYGLPAGVEPALWLLDGPHDLLDAERGARRARAAALLTLALPGSVYVYQGDELGLPEAWELPLDVLDDPIWHDSDHSVKGRDGCRVPIPWEPTGPSLGFGKGGTWLPQPPEFAGLAAGAQETDPNSTLLLYRHAIAVRRERLRSGAGLDAGLVWLDVGADVVAFGQADSIRCVVNMGDEPVSLPDGVVLLASGPIAGDQLPPDTAVWLR
;
A
#
# COMPACT_ATOMS: atom_id res chain seq x y z
N MET A 1 -2.96 0.54 11.68
CA MET A 1 -3.77 0.52 10.44
C MET A 1 -3.72 -0.85 9.79
N TYR A 2 -4.83 -1.30 9.16
CA TYR A 2 -4.89 -2.54 8.41
C TYR A 2 -5.42 -2.26 7.00
N GLN A 3 -4.72 -2.71 5.97
CA GLN A 3 -5.13 -2.51 4.57
C GLN A 3 -6.02 -3.67 4.13
N ILE A 4 -7.17 -3.36 3.55
CA ILE A 4 -8.12 -4.30 2.96
C ILE A 4 -8.16 -4.12 1.44
N TYR A 5 -7.77 -5.16 0.70
CA TYR A 5 -8.02 -5.30 -0.72
C TYR A 5 -9.36 -6.00 -0.91
N VAL A 6 -10.40 -5.24 -1.27
CA VAL A 6 -11.81 -5.68 -1.20
C VAL A 6 -12.04 -7.01 -1.92
N ARG A 7 -11.60 -7.13 -3.17
CA ARG A 7 -11.77 -8.33 -4.01
C ARG A 7 -11.30 -9.63 -3.33
N SER A 8 -10.38 -9.55 -2.38
CA SER A 8 -9.67 -10.70 -1.81
C SER A 8 -9.79 -10.81 -0.29
N PHE A 9 -10.63 -9.99 0.36
CA PHE A 9 -10.74 -10.05 1.82
C PHE A 9 -11.75 -11.11 2.29
N ALA A 10 -13.02 -11.02 1.90
CA ALA A 10 -14.04 -12.01 2.19
C ALA A 10 -15.22 -11.84 1.24
N ASP A 11 -15.80 -12.95 0.78
CA ASP A 11 -16.93 -13.01 -0.11
C ASP A 11 -18.21 -13.34 0.68
N GLY A 12 -19.10 -12.36 0.80
CA GLY A 12 -20.37 -12.50 1.54
C GLY A 12 -21.51 -13.04 0.69
N ASN A 13 -21.51 -12.79 -0.62
CA ASN A 13 -22.58 -13.18 -1.55
C ASN A 13 -22.36 -14.55 -2.22
N GLY A 14 -21.12 -15.04 -2.26
CA GLY A 14 -20.74 -16.35 -2.78
C GLY A 14 -20.43 -16.38 -4.28
N ASP A 15 -20.09 -15.21 -4.87
CA ASP A 15 -19.77 -15.11 -6.31
C ASP A 15 -18.27 -15.32 -6.62
N GLY A 16 -17.43 -15.48 -5.58
CA GLY A 16 -15.98 -15.67 -5.68
C GLY A 16 -15.18 -14.39 -5.64
N THR A 17 -15.81 -13.23 -5.46
CA THR A 17 -15.19 -11.91 -5.29
C THR A 17 -15.54 -11.37 -3.91
N GLY A 18 -14.55 -10.79 -3.21
CA GLY A 18 -14.80 -10.16 -1.92
C GLY A 18 -15.71 -8.94 -2.05
N ASP A 19 -16.52 -8.70 -1.02
CA ASP A 19 -17.53 -7.65 -1.00
C ASP A 19 -17.68 -7.00 0.37
N ILE A 20 -18.52 -5.96 0.47
CA ILE A 20 -18.79 -5.22 1.70
C ILE A 20 -19.46 -6.12 2.75
N ALA A 21 -20.35 -7.02 2.36
CA ALA A 21 -21.00 -7.95 3.29
C ALA A 21 -19.96 -8.91 3.92
N GLY A 22 -19.03 -9.40 3.11
CA GLY A 22 -17.88 -10.19 3.57
C GLY A 22 -16.99 -9.38 4.53
N MET A 23 -16.63 -8.15 4.17
CA MET A 23 -15.84 -7.27 5.06
C MET A 23 -16.53 -7.05 6.41
N ARG A 24 -17.84 -6.75 6.41
CA ARG A 24 -18.64 -6.57 7.64
C ARG A 24 -18.62 -7.82 8.51
N SER A 25 -18.67 -9.02 7.92
CA SER A 25 -18.63 -10.28 8.66
C SER A 25 -17.32 -10.49 9.42
N ARG A 26 -16.25 -9.79 9.04
CA ARG A 26 -14.88 -9.92 9.61
C ARG A 26 -14.48 -8.76 10.53
N LEU A 27 -15.36 -7.81 10.83
CA LEU A 27 -15.08 -6.71 11.78
C LEU A 27 -14.71 -7.24 13.17
N GLY A 28 -15.32 -8.32 13.61
CA GLY A 28 -14.96 -9.00 14.87
C GLY A 28 -13.51 -9.50 14.90
N TYR A 29 -13.02 -10.05 13.79
CA TYR A 29 -11.62 -10.46 13.64
C TYR A 29 -10.66 -9.27 13.69
N LEU A 30 -10.95 -8.20 12.96
CA LEU A 30 -10.13 -6.98 12.96
C LEU A 30 -10.07 -6.33 14.34
N ARG A 31 -11.19 -6.32 15.08
CA ARG A 31 -11.23 -5.88 16.48
C ARG A 31 -10.34 -6.76 17.37
N GLN A 32 -10.39 -8.09 17.21
CA GLN A 32 -9.56 -9.02 17.98
C GLN A 32 -8.08 -8.90 17.61
N LEU A 33 -7.75 -8.62 16.35
CA LEU A 33 -6.39 -8.28 15.93
C LEU A 33 -5.89 -7.01 16.61
N GLY A 34 -6.81 -6.11 16.98
CA GLY A 34 -6.51 -4.90 17.74
C GLY A 34 -6.11 -3.71 16.88
N VAL A 35 -6.53 -3.66 15.62
CA VAL A 35 -6.27 -2.51 14.74
C VAL A 35 -7.10 -1.28 15.14
N ASP A 36 -6.56 -0.09 14.91
CA ASP A 36 -7.24 1.17 15.24
C ASP A 36 -8.05 1.71 14.05
N ALA A 37 -7.62 1.37 12.86
CA ALA A 37 -8.29 1.78 11.63
C ALA A 37 -8.02 0.78 10.49
N VAL A 38 -8.91 0.82 9.48
CA VAL A 38 -8.74 0.13 8.20
C VAL A 38 -8.59 1.13 7.07
N TRP A 39 -7.74 0.81 6.09
CA TRP A 39 -7.70 1.46 4.80
C TRP A 39 -8.30 0.49 3.78
N ILE A 40 -9.34 0.95 3.08
CA ILE A 40 -10.06 0.18 2.06
C ILE A 40 -9.53 0.60 0.69
N ASN A 41 -9.00 -0.34 -0.10
CA ASN A 41 -8.67 -0.10 -1.51
C ASN A 41 -9.92 0.36 -2.28
N PRO A 42 -9.79 0.98 -3.46
CA PRO A 42 -10.93 1.57 -4.13
C PRO A 42 -12.10 0.60 -4.31
N TRP A 43 -13.23 0.94 -3.73
CA TRP A 43 -14.49 0.18 -3.80
C TRP A 43 -15.54 0.81 -4.70
N TYR A 44 -15.14 1.87 -5.37
CA TYR A 44 -15.98 2.71 -6.22
C TYR A 44 -16.42 1.99 -7.49
N ARG A 45 -17.43 2.56 -8.14
CA ARG A 45 -17.81 2.12 -9.49
C ARG A 45 -16.60 2.20 -10.42
N SER A 46 -16.25 1.06 -11.00
CA SER A 46 -15.07 0.87 -11.83
C SER A 46 -15.30 -0.33 -12.75
N PRO A 47 -14.77 -0.34 -13.96
CA PRO A 47 -14.64 -1.55 -14.79
C PRO A 47 -13.73 -2.63 -14.17
N LEU A 48 -12.93 -2.28 -13.15
CA LEU A 48 -11.94 -3.13 -12.48
C LEU A 48 -10.78 -3.56 -13.38
N ARG A 49 -10.41 -2.78 -14.38
CA ARG A 49 -9.26 -3.07 -15.25
C ARG A 49 -7.94 -3.00 -14.48
N ASP A 50 -7.85 -2.10 -13.49
CA ASP A 50 -6.76 -2.03 -12.53
C ASP A 50 -7.27 -2.20 -11.09
N GLY A 51 -7.97 -3.29 -10.83
CA GLY A 51 -8.38 -3.69 -9.48
C GLY A 51 -9.25 -2.68 -8.71
N GLY A 52 -9.80 -1.67 -9.40
CA GLY A 52 -10.62 -0.59 -8.84
C GLY A 52 -9.97 0.79 -8.89
N TYR A 53 -8.69 0.90 -9.22
CA TYR A 53 -8.00 2.18 -9.38
C TYR A 53 -8.42 2.95 -10.64
N ASP A 54 -9.09 2.33 -11.58
CA ASP A 54 -9.77 2.94 -12.73
C ASP A 54 -11.21 3.39 -12.34
N VAL A 55 -11.33 4.49 -11.59
CA VAL A 55 -12.59 4.95 -10.98
C VAL A 55 -13.48 5.65 -12.02
N ALA A 56 -14.70 5.13 -12.20
CA ALA A 56 -15.72 5.70 -13.08
C ALA A 56 -16.70 6.65 -12.37
N ASP A 57 -16.93 6.43 -11.06
CA ASP A 57 -17.70 7.34 -10.19
C ASP A 57 -17.24 7.19 -8.75
N TYR A 58 -16.79 8.28 -8.14
CA TYR A 58 -16.26 8.31 -6.77
C TYR A 58 -17.35 8.26 -5.66
N ARG A 59 -18.63 8.38 -6.02
CA ARG A 59 -19.77 8.42 -5.07
C ARG A 59 -20.64 7.17 -5.13
N GLU A 60 -20.45 6.33 -6.15
CA GLU A 60 -21.12 5.04 -6.29
C GLU A 60 -20.16 3.90 -5.95
N ILE A 61 -20.67 2.88 -5.28
CA ILE A 61 -19.93 1.64 -5.02
C ILE A 61 -20.05 0.73 -6.24
N ASN A 62 -19.01 -0.06 -6.51
CA ASN A 62 -19.02 -1.07 -7.56
C ASN A 62 -20.10 -2.14 -7.25
N ASP A 63 -20.94 -2.46 -8.23
CA ASP A 63 -22.05 -3.41 -8.09
C ASP A 63 -21.59 -4.80 -7.61
N ARG A 64 -20.34 -5.18 -7.87
CA ARG A 64 -19.75 -6.43 -7.36
C ARG A 64 -19.45 -6.37 -5.86
N PHE A 65 -19.17 -5.19 -5.34
CA PHE A 65 -18.81 -5.00 -3.92
C PHE A 65 -20.02 -4.68 -3.05
N GLY A 66 -21.10 -4.16 -3.64
CA GLY A 66 -22.31 -3.80 -2.92
C GLY A 66 -22.87 -2.44 -3.34
N THR A 67 -23.47 -1.75 -2.40
CA THR A 67 -24.13 -0.45 -2.60
C THR A 67 -23.52 0.62 -1.70
N THR A 68 -23.76 1.91 -2.03
CA THR A 68 -23.34 3.03 -1.19
C THR A 68 -23.96 2.94 0.22
N ALA A 69 -25.21 2.47 0.36
CA ALA A 69 -25.83 2.26 1.65
C ALA A 69 -25.15 1.15 2.49
N GLU A 70 -24.64 0.10 1.83
CA GLU A 70 -23.86 -0.93 2.53
C GLU A 70 -22.47 -0.44 2.92
N ALA A 71 -21.86 0.45 2.13
CA ALA A 71 -20.61 1.12 2.50
C ALA A 71 -20.79 2.03 3.72
N GLU A 72 -21.87 2.83 3.76
CA GLU A 72 -22.23 3.63 4.93
C GLU A 72 -22.43 2.73 6.17
N ALA A 73 -23.18 1.65 6.03
CA ALA A 73 -23.39 0.69 7.12
C ALA A 73 -22.10 -0.01 7.56
N PHE A 74 -21.15 -0.26 6.65
CA PHE A 74 -19.83 -0.77 7.02
C PHE A 74 -19.03 0.24 7.85
N ILE A 75 -19.07 1.53 7.49
CA ILE A 75 -18.38 2.60 8.24
C ILE A 75 -18.96 2.70 9.66
N ASP A 76 -20.29 2.67 9.78
CA ASP A 76 -20.99 2.72 11.08
C ASP A 76 -20.66 1.49 11.95
N ASP A 77 -20.75 0.28 11.39
CA ASP A 77 -20.43 -0.96 12.10
C ASP A 77 -18.95 -1.00 12.52
N ALA A 78 -18.03 -0.52 11.68
CA ALA A 78 -16.61 -0.40 12.03
C ALA A 78 -16.41 0.54 13.22
N ALA A 79 -17.11 1.68 13.24
CA ALA A 79 -17.07 2.63 14.35
C ALA A 79 -17.59 2.01 15.66
N GLU A 80 -18.65 1.18 15.63
CA GLU A 80 -19.14 0.41 16.79
C GLU A 80 -18.09 -0.58 17.31
N HIS A 81 -17.22 -1.09 16.44
CA HIS A 81 -16.09 -1.93 16.81
C HIS A 81 -14.86 -1.13 17.28
N GLY A 82 -14.93 0.20 17.26
CA GLY A 82 -13.84 1.10 17.59
C GLY A 82 -12.75 1.15 16.49
N ILE A 83 -13.13 0.88 15.24
CA ILE A 83 -12.27 0.87 14.06
C ILE A 83 -12.65 2.04 13.17
N ARG A 84 -11.69 2.87 12.79
CA ARG A 84 -11.87 3.97 11.84
C ARG A 84 -11.73 3.47 10.41
N VAL A 85 -12.40 4.09 9.46
CA VAL A 85 -12.33 3.72 8.04
C VAL A 85 -11.70 4.86 7.23
N LEU A 86 -10.58 4.57 6.58
CA LEU A 86 -10.01 5.41 5.53
C LEU A 86 -10.40 4.82 4.18
N VAL A 87 -10.88 5.67 3.27
CA VAL A 87 -11.15 5.28 1.90
C VAL A 87 -10.00 5.70 0.99
N ASP A 88 -9.78 4.94 -0.07
CA ASP A 88 -8.79 5.31 -1.07
C ASP A 88 -9.34 6.43 -1.96
N LEU A 89 -8.55 7.44 -2.26
CA LEU A 89 -8.88 8.49 -3.22
C LEU A 89 -7.84 8.46 -4.34
N VAL A 90 -8.30 8.32 -5.57
CA VAL A 90 -7.46 8.21 -6.77
C VAL A 90 -7.54 9.51 -7.57
N PRO A 91 -6.70 10.52 -7.27
CA PRO A 91 -6.87 11.85 -7.84
C PRO A 91 -6.01 12.12 -9.09
N ASN A 92 -5.08 11.24 -9.44
CA ASN A 92 -4.23 11.46 -10.62
C ASN A 92 -4.97 11.22 -11.93
N HIS A 93 -5.87 10.24 -11.96
CA HIS A 93 -6.57 9.79 -13.15
C HIS A 93 -7.99 9.33 -12.83
N THR A 94 -8.80 9.14 -13.86
CA THR A 94 -10.11 8.49 -13.76
C THR A 94 -10.15 7.27 -14.69
N SER A 95 -11.21 6.47 -14.59
CA SER A 95 -11.50 5.50 -15.64
C SER A 95 -11.79 6.19 -16.98
N SER A 96 -11.48 5.53 -18.08
CA SER A 96 -11.98 5.92 -19.42
C SER A 96 -13.51 5.85 -19.52
N ASP A 97 -14.19 5.16 -18.58
CA ASP A 97 -15.64 5.11 -18.48
C ASP A 97 -16.22 6.25 -17.60
N HIS A 98 -15.36 7.10 -17.02
CA HIS A 98 -15.82 8.27 -16.26
C HIS A 98 -16.54 9.26 -17.16
N VAL A 99 -17.65 9.82 -16.68
CA VAL A 99 -18.51 10.73 -17.47
C VAL A 99 -17.73 11.87 -18.11
N TRP A 100 -16.77 12.44 -17.42
CA TRP A 100 -15.92 13.53 -17.95
C TRP A 100 -15.05 13.09 -19.12
N PHE A 101 -14.49 11.89 -19.08
CA PHE A 101 -13.65 11.41 -20.18
C PHE A 101 -14.50 11.08 -21.41
N VAL A 102 -15.67 10.46 -21.21
CA VAL A 102 -16.64 10.20 -22.28
C VAL A 102 -17.09 11.52 -22.94
N GLU A 103 -17.39 12.56 -22.14
CA GLU A 103 -17.70 13.90 -22.64
C GLU A 103 -16.51 14.51 -23.40
N SER A 104 -15.30 14.34 -22.89
CA SER A 104 -14.08 14.87 -23.53
C SER A 104 -13.86 14.27 -24.91
N LEU A 105 -14.05 12.97 -25.07
CA LEU A 105 -13.95 12.28 -26.36
C LEU A 105 -15.03 12.71 -27.35
N ALA A 106 -16.23 13.04 -26.87
CA ALA A 106 -17.35 13.52 -27.70
C ALA A 106 -17.25 15.02 -28.04
N SER A 107 -16.34 15.75 -27.42
CA SER A 107 -16.20 17.21 -27.54
C SER A 107 -15.07 17.58 -28.50
N PRO A 108 -15.16 18.76 -29.21
CA PRO A 108 -14.10 19.18 -30.11
C PRO A 108 -12.80 19.51 -29.39
N ALA A 109 -11.68 19.43 -30.09
CA ALA A 109 -10.37 19.84 -29.60
C ALA A 109 -10.42 21.28 -29.05
N GLY A 110 -9.76 21.54 -27.91
CA GLY A 110 -9.73 22.84 -27.25
C GLY A 110 -11.01 23.23 -26.50
N SER A 111 -12.00 22.33 -26.39
CA SER A 111 -13.19 22.57 -25.58
C SER A 111 -12.87 22.47 -24.07
N ASP A 112 -13.72 23.10 -23.26
CA ASP A 112 -13.63 23.06 -21.79
C ASP A 112 -13.71 21.63 -21.23
N ALA A 113 -14.60 20.78 -21.80
CA ALA A 113 -14.69 19.38 -21.42
C ALA A 113 -13.37 18.61 -21.65
N ARG A 114 -12.64 18.88 -22.77
CA ARG A 114 -11.32 18.29 -22.99
C ARG A 114 -10.24 18.83 -22.06
N ALA A 115 -10.35 20.09 -21.65
CA ALA A 115 -9.38 20.71 -20.79
C ALA A 115 -9.33 20.11 -19.39
N ARG A 116 -10.31 19.28 -19.00
CA ARG A 116 -10.27 18.48 -17.74
C ARG A 116 -9.23 17.37 -17.76
N TYR A 117 -8.71 17.01 -18.95
CA TYR A 117 -7.66 16.02 -19.16
C TYR A 117 -6.53 16.62 -19.98
N HIS A 118 -5.41 15.92 -20.06
CA HIS A 118 -4.26 16.34 -20.85
C HIS A 118 -4.40 15.81 -22.28
N PHE A 119 -4.91 16.66 -23.21
CA PHE A 119 -4.98 16.37 -24.64
C PHE A 119 -3.99 17.24 -25.41
N LEU A 120 -3.15 16.62 -26.23
CA LEU A 120 -2.16 17.31 -27.07
C LEU A 120 -2.20 16.84 -28.52
N ASP A 121 -1.72 17.70 -29.44
CA ASP A 121 -1.45 17.30 -30.81
C ASP A 121 -0.16 16.45 -30.85
N GLY A 122 -0.17 15.40 -31.67
CA GLY A 122 1.01 14.56 -31.84
C GLY A 122 2.09 15.23 -32.68
N ARG A 123 3.30 14.67 -32.62
CA ARG A 123 4.46 15.06 -33.44
C ARG A 123 4.47 14.36 -34.81
N GLY A 124 5.34 14.80 -35.68
CA GLY A 124 5.56 14.20 -36.99
C GLY A 124 4.45 14.49 -38.02
N PRO A 125 4.52 13.90 -39.22
CA PRO A 125 3.56 14.12 -40.28
C PRO A 125 2.15 13.64 -39.87
N GLY A 126 1.18 14.55 -39.89
CA GLY A 126 -0.21 14.25 -39.53
C GLY A 126 -0.40 13.87 -38.03
N GLY A 127 0.52 14.28 -37.14
CA GLY A 127 0.44 13.99 -35.71
C GLY A 127 0.52 12.50 -35.38
N ALA A 128 1.26 11.72 -36.17
CA ALA A 128 1.32 10.26 -36.03
C ALA A 128 2.20 9.77 -34.88
N GLU A 129 3.03 10.64 -34.31
CA GLU A 129 3.93 10.32 -33.20
C GLU A 129 3.41 10.93 -31.90
N ALA A 130 3.68 10.30 -30.77
CA ALA A 130 3.27 10.81 -29.46
C ALA A 130 3.81 12.24 -29.19
N PRO A 131 3.12 13.04 -28.36
CA PRO A 131 3.52 14.42 -28.06
C PRO A 131 4.92 14.57 -27.45
N ASN A 132 5.38 13.57 -26.71
CA ASN A 132 6.70 13.49 -26.09
C ASN A 132 7.10 12.02 -25.84
N ASP A 133 8.23 11.81 -25.15
CA ASP A 133 8.81 10.51 -24.86
C ASP A 133 8.35 9.89 -23.52
N TRP A 134 7.31 10.42 -22.89
CA TRP A 134 6.84 9.90 -21.59
C TRP A 134 6.34 8.47 -21.73
N GLN A 135 6.67 7.68 -20.71
CA GLN A 135 6.30 6.27 -20.68
C GLN A 135 5.31 5.98 -19.55
N SER A 136 4.44 5.02 -19.80
CA SER A 136 3.54 4.50 -18.79
C SER A 136 4.32 3.71 -17.72
N VAL A 137 3.89 3.79 -16.49
CA VAL A 137 4.41 2.99 -15.36
C VAL A 137 4.21 1.49 -15.63
N PHE A 138 3.17 1.12 -16.39
CA PHE A 138 2.89 -0.28 -16.75
C PHE A 138 3.60 -0.74 -18.02
N GLY A 139 4.27 0.15 -18.71
CA GLY A 139 5.03 -0.12 -19.93
C GLY A 139 4.46 0.62 -21.16
N GLY A 140 5.30 0.79 -22.16
CA GLY A 140 4.91 1.48 -23.40
C GLY A 140 4.78 2.99 -23.27
N SER A 141 4.12 3.64 -24.28
CA SER A 141 3.89 5.09 -24.30
C SER A 141 2.88 5.50 -23.24
N ALA A 142 3.09 6.64 -22.58
CA ALA A 142 2.09 7.28 -21.72
C ALA A 142 1.00 8.04 -22.51
N TRP A 143 0.94 7.89 -23.82
CA TRP A 143 0.03 8.62 -24.69
C TRP A 143 -0.73 7.67 -25.61
N SER A 144 -2.05 7.82 -25.67
CA SER A 144 -2.92 7.11 -26.59
C SER A 144 -3.64 8.06 -27.53
N ARG A 145 -3.67 7.71 -28.84
CA ARG A 145 -4.24 8.54 -29.90
C ARG A 145 -5.74 8.35 -30.02
N VAL A 146 -6.50 9.45 -30.05
CA VAL A 146 -7.95 9.44 -30.29
C VAL A 146 -8.30 9.66 -31.76
N ALA A 147 -9.56 9.40 -32.09
CA ALA A 147 -10.05 9.37 -33.49
C ALA A 147 -9.87 10.67 -34.28
N ASP A 148 -9.86 11.83 -33.63
CA ASP A 148 -9.67 13.14 -34.27
C ASP A 148 -8.18 13.52 -34.46
N GLY A 149 -7.26 12.68 -33.97
CA GLY A 149 -5.82 12.81 -34.16
C GLY A 149 -5.07 13.39 -32.96
N GLN A 150 -5.75 13.90 -31.94
CA GLN A 150 -5.10 14.26 -30.67
C GLN A 150 -4.67 13.02 -29.88
N TRP A 151 -3.87 13.23 -28.85
CA TRP A 151 -3.39 12.22 -27.91
C TRP A 151 -3.77 12.64 -26.50
N TYR A 152 -4.22 11.68 -25.66
CA TYR A 152 -4.41 11.92 -24.24
C TYR A 152 -3.33 11.23 -23.41
N LEU A 153 -3.00 11.83 -22.25
CA LEU A 153 -2.03 11.31 -21.31
C LEU A 153 -2.66 10.24 -20.41
N HIS A 154 -1.92 9.15 -20.19
CA HIS A 154 -2.17 8.16 -19.16
C HIS A 154 -0.83 7.66 -18.60
N LEU A 155 -0.49 8.05 -17.38
CA LEU A 155 0.74 7.59 -16.73
C LEU A 155 0.69 6.11 -16.31
N PHE A 156 -0.50 5.53 -16.30
CA PHE A 156 -0.78 4.12 -16.03
C PHE A 156 -1.39 3.45 -17.26
N ASP A 157 -2.39 2.60 -17.08
CA ASP A 157 -3.10 1.95 -18.20
C ASP A 157 -3.79 2.95 -19.13
N GLU A 158 -3.96 2.60 -20.41
CA GLU A 158 -4.67 3.46 -21.37
C GLU A 158 -6.13 3.72 -20.95
N SER A 159 -6.70 2.88 -20.13
CA SER A 159 -8.03 3.08 -19.54
C SER A 159 -8.05 4.06 -18.35
N GLN A 160 -6.90 4.63 -17.96
CA GLN A 160 -6.74 5.54 -16.83
C GLN A 160 -6.23 6.93 -17.25
N PRO A 161 -7.04 7.73 -18.00
CA PRO A 161 -6.63 9.06 -18.45
C PRO A 161 -6.33 10.00 -17.28
N ASP A 162 -5.17 10.68 -17.31
CA ASP A 162 -4.73 11.64 -16.32
C ASP A 162 -5.56 12.92 -16.34
N VAL A 163 -6.09 13.34 -15.18
CA VAL A 163 -6.86 14.58 -15.06
C VAL A 163 -5.93 15.80 -14.98
N ASN A 164 -6.40 16.91 -15.53
CA ASN A 164 -5.67 18.17 -15.54
C ASN A 164 -5.99 19.01 -14.30
N TRP A 165 -5.10 19.01 -13.32
CA TRP A 165 -5.26 19.77 -12.08
C TRP A 165 -5.18 21.29 -12.24
N ASP A 166 -4.79 21.80 -13.41
CA ASP A 166 -4.90 23.23 -13.74
C ASP A 166 -6.35 23.63 -14.06
N HIS A 167 -7.25 22.65 -14.29
CA HIS A 167 -8.65 22.92 -14.55
C HIS A 167 -9.44 23.08 -13.24
N PRO A 168 -10.19 24.18 -13.04
CA PRO A 168 -10.86 24.46 -11.77
C PRO A 168 -11.90 23.40 -11.38
N ASP A 169 -12.64 22.84 -12.34
CA ASP A 169 -13.65 21.80 -12.08
C ASP A 169 -13.02 20.57 -11.42
N VAL A 170 -11.78 20.22 -11.75
CA VAL A 170 -11.10 19.04 -11.16
C VAL A 170 -10.91 19.26 -9.67
N ALA A 171 -10.38 20.41 -9.28
CA ALA A 171 -10.15 20.72 -7.88
C ALA A 171 -11.47 20.83 -7.08
N ASP A 172 -12.51 21.43 -7.65
CA ASP A 172 -13.82 21.59 -7.01
C ASP A 172 -14.52 20.23 -6.84
N GLU A 173 -14.39 19.33 -7.83
CA GLU A 173 -14.97 17.99 -7.78
C GLU A 173 -14.31 17.12 -6.70
N PHE A 174 -12.99 17.12 -6.60
CA PHE A 174 -12.31 16.33 -5.57
C PHE A 174 -12.59 16.85 -4.15
N ASP A 175 -12.74 18.16 -3.95
CA ASP A 175 -13.25 18.70 -2.69
C ASP A 175 -14.64 18.17 -2.35
N ALA A 176 -15.53 18.10 -3.35
CA ALA A 176 -16.89 17.61 -3.16
C ALA A 176 -16.93 16.09 -2.91
N VAL A 177 -16.06 15.31 -3.56
CA VAL A 177 -15.87 13.87 -3.29
C VAL A 177 -15.37 13.64 -1.86
N MET A 178 -14.38 14.41 -1.40
CA MET A 178 -13.90 14.31 -0.03
C MET A 178 -15.01 14.59 0.98
N ARG A 179 -15.76 15.70 0.83
CA ARG A 179 -16.89 16.00 1.73
C ARG A 179 -17.96 14.91 1.69
N PHE A 180 -18.25 14.34 0.52
CA PHE A 180 -19.23 13.26 0.38
C PHE A 180 -18.92 12.07 1.30
N TRP A 181 -17.66 11.63 1.38
CA TRP A 181 -17.25 10.51 2.23
C TRP A 181 -17.07 10.92 3.69
N LEU A 182 -16.57 12.12 3.98
CA LEU A 182 -16.44 12.65 5.34
C LEU A 182 -17.80 12.82 6.01
N ASP A 183 -18.81 13.32 5.28
CA ASP A 183 -20.19 13.44 5.76
C ASP A 183 -20.83 12.08 6.09
N ARG A 184 -20.30 10.99 5.47
CA ARG A 184 -20.71 9.60 5.70
C ARG A 184 -19.88 8.87 6.76
N GLY A 185 -19.04 9.59 7.48
CA GLY A 185 -18.28 9.05 8.62
C GLY A 185 -16.91 8.49 8.28
N ALA A 186 -16.43 8.56 7.02
CA ALA A 186 -15.04 8.21 6.71
C ALA A 186 -14.08 9.01 7.58
N ALA A 187 -13.09 8.35 8.16
CA ALA A 187 -12.12 8.98 9.04
C ALA A 187 -10.98 9.67 8.27
N GLY A 188 -11.01 9.60 6.95
CA GLY A 188 -10.04 10.22 6.07
C GLY A 188 -9.73 9.41 4.83
N PHE A 189 -8.56 9.69 4.24
CA PHE A 189 -8.21 9.17 2.93
C PHE A 189 -6.78 8.63 2.86
N ARG A 190 -6.59 7.58 2.09
CA ARG A 190 -5.30 7.28 1.47
C ARG A 190 -5.32 7.91 0.08
N ILE A 191 -4.33 8.71 -0.23
CA ILE A 191 -4.24 9.41 -1.51
C ILE A 191 -3.31 8.63 -2.43
N ASP A 192 -3.88 8.11 -3.51
CA ASP A 192 -3.20 7.36 -4.54
C ASP A 192 -2.33 8.28 -5.40
N VAL A 193 -1.16 7.81 -5.80
CA VAL A 193 -0.23 8.52 -6.69
C VAL A 193 -0.06 10.00 -6.32
N ALA A 194 0.07 10.30 -5.04
CA ALA A 194 0.08 11.66 -4.49
C ALA A 194 1.17 12.57 -5.07
N HIS A 195 2.17 12.00 -5.73
CA HIS A 195 3.35 12.69 -6.28
C HIS A 195 3.25 13.01 -7.78
N ALA A 196 2.17 12.60 -8.47
CA ALA A 196 2.06 12.74 -9.91
C ALA A 196 0.96 13.71 -10.40
N LEU A 197 0.33 14.48 -9.49
CA LEU A 197 -0.85 15.28 -9.80
C LEU A 197 -0.62 16.37 -10.86
N THR A 198 0.56 16.98 -10.90
CA THR A 198 0.88 18.08 -11.79
C THR A 198 1.92 17.70 -12.84
N LYS A 199 1.80 18.29 -14.01
CA LYS A 199 2.68 18.05 -15.17
C LYS A 199 3.44 19.33 -15.54
N ALA A 200 4.68 19.19 -16.02
CA ALA A 200 5.49 20.36 -16.42
C ALA A 200 4.83 21.12 -17.58
N PRO A 201 4.74 22.47 -17.49
CA PRO A 201 4.21 23.26 -18.58
C PRO A 201 4.95 23.01 -19.89
N GLY A 202 4.18 22.85 -20.99
CA GLY A 202 4.73 22.58 -22.32
C GLY A 202 5.16 21.11 -22.53
N TYR A 203 4.99 20.24 -21.57
CA TYR A 203 5.22 18.78 -21.66
C TYR A 203 6.57 18.43 -22.33
N PRO A 204 7.70 18.89 -21.75
CA PRO A 204 9.01 18.62 -22.33
C PRO A 204 9.30 17.11 -22.34
N ASP A 205 10.16 16.67 -23.25
CA ASP A 205 10.66 15.29 -23.22
C ASP A 205 11.34 15.00 -21.86
N ALA A 206 11.13 13.81 -21.32
CA ALA A 206 11.75 13.36 -20.09
C ALA A 206 13.21 12.98 -20.29
N GLY A 207 13.56 12.48 -21.47
CA GLY A 207 14.92 12.09 -21.83
C GLY A 207 15.45 10.89 -21.06
N LEU A 208 14.58 10.15 -20.36
CA LEU A 208 14.94 9.00 -19.53
C LEU A 208 14.13 7.78 -19.99
N ASP A 209 14.82 6.66 -20.08
CA ASP A 209 14.16 5.36 -20.12
C ASP A 209 13.79 5.00 -18.67
N VAL A 210 12.54 5.31 -18.27
CA VAL A 210 12.06 5.01 -16.92
C VAL A 210 11.98 3.51 -16.63
N ASN A 211 12.06 2.67 -17.66
CA ASN A 211 12.04 1.21 -17.55
C ASN A 211 13.43 0.60 -17.35
N ASP A 212 14.50 1.38 -17.38
CA ASP A 212 15.87 0.86 -17.15
C ASP A 212 16.18 0.59 -15.66
N GLY A 213 15.23 0.87 -14.75
CA GLY A 213 15.35 0.70 -13.30
C GLY A 213 16.42 1.57 -12.63
N LYS A 214 17.03 2.50 -13.38
CA LYS A 214 18.15 3.34 -12.92
C LYS A 214 17.84 4.83 -12.98
N GLY A 215 16.68 5.21 -13.55
CA GLY A 215 16.23 6.59 -13.54
C GLY A 215 15.96 7.03 -12.11
N THR A 216 16.65 8.05 -11.62
CA THR A 216 16.23 8.74 -10.41
C THR A 216 14.91 9.43 -10.74
N LEU A 217 13.83 9.07 -10.03
CA LEU A 217 12.51 9.71 -10.12
C LEU A 217 12.58 11.24 -9.88
N ASP A 218 13.73 11.73 -9.43
CA ASP A 218 13.97 13.12 -9.01
C ASP A 218 13.97 14.16 -10.14
N ALA A 219 13.83 13.76 -11.40
CA ALA A 219 13.99 14.70 -12.53
C ALA A 219 12.95 14.54 -13.66
N VAL A 220 11.93 13.70 -13.50
CA VAL A 220 10.94 13.55 -14.57
C VAL A 220 9.90 14.68 -14.52
N PRO A 221 9.46 15.20 -15.69
CA PRO A 221 8.62 16.39 -15.75
C PRO A 221 7.18 16.21 -15.27
N TYR A 222 6.81 15.01 -14.82
CA TYR A 222 5.45 14.63 -14.41
C TYR A 222 5.36 13.99 -13.02
N LEU A 223 6.46 13.94 -12.25
CA LEU A 223 6.48 13.42 -10.88
C LEU A 223 7.11 14.43 -9.92
N ASP A 224 6.66 14.39 -8.65
CA ASP A 224 7.23 15.11 -7.49
C ASP A 224 7.49 16.61 -7.72
N ARG A 225 6.56 17.29 -8.36
CA ARG A 225 6.65 18.71 -8.66
C ARG A 225 6.15 19.56 -7.50
N ASP A 226 6.82 20.71 -7.26
CA ASP A 226 6.45 21.62 -6.17
C ASP A 226 5.07 22.28 -6.35
N ASP A 227 4.56 22.34 -7.57
CA ASP A 227 3.25 22.92 -7.88
C ASP A 227 2.06 22.01 -7.50
N LEU A 228 2.27 20.78 -7.06
CA LEU A 228 1.23 19.93 -6.48
C LEU A 228 0.85 20.34 -5.02
N HIS A 229 1.77 20.92 -4.25
CA HIS A 229 1.55 21.23 -2.83
C HIS A 229 0.36 22.18 -2.55
N PRO A 230 0.04 23.19 -3.38
CA PRO A 230 -1.20 23.95 -3.25
C PRO A 230 -2.49 23.10 -3.29
N ILE A 231 -2.51 22.01 -4.07
CA ILE A 231 -3.63 21.06 -4.15
C ILE A 231 -3.77 20.35 -2.80
N VAL A 232 -2.67 19.81 -2.29
CA VAL A 232 -2.63 19.12 -0.99
C VAL A 232 -3.11 20.03 0.15
N ARG A 233 -2.67 21.29 0.18
CA ARG A 233 -3.13 22.27 1.16
C ARG A 233 -4.61 22.61 1.02
N ARG A 234 -5.16 22.53 -0.20
CA ARG A 234 -6.59 22.69 -0.43
C ARG A 234 -7.37 21.53 0.20
N TRP A 235 -6.94 20.29 0.01
CA TRP A 235 -7.53 19.11 0.63
C TRP A 235 -7.40 19.12 2.15
N ARG A 236 -6.24 19.59 2.68
CA ARG A 236 -6.05 19.74 4.12
C ARG A 236 -7.09 20.68 4.72
N ARG A 237 -7.43 21.78 4.07
CA ARG A 237 -8.51 22.68 4.54
C ARG A 237 -9.88 22.01 4.53
N VAL A 238 -10.17 21.14 3.57
CA VAL A 238 -11.41 20.34 3.58
C VAL A 238 -11.44 19.38 4.77
N LEU A 239 -10.34 18.69 5.04
CA LEU A 239 -10.26 17.81 6.22
C LEU A 239 -10.41 18.56 7.53
N ASP A 240 -9.84 19.76 7.63
CA ASP A 240 -9.88 20.60 8.84
C ASP A 240 -11.30 21.18 9.12
N GLU A 241 -12.26 21.00 8.19
CA GLU A 241 -13.70 21.26 8.42
C GLU A 241 -14.34 20.20 9.35
N TYR A 242 -13.67 19.07 9.59
CA TYR A 242 -14.16 17.91 10.33
C TYR A 242 -13.21 17.55 11.48
N ASP A 243 -13.76 17.14 12.62
CA ASP A 243 -12.96 16.72 13.76
C ASP A 243 -12.30 15.36 13.51
N ASP A 244 -11.02 15.26 13.86
CA ASP A 244 -10.27 14.00 13.94
C ASP A 244 -10.24 13.21 12.63
N ARG A 245 -9.89 13.89 11.53
CA ARG A 245 -9.72 13.31 10.20
C ARG A 245 -8.25 13.34 9.78
N MET A 246 -7.87 12.42 8.93
CA MET A 246 -6.49 12.33 8.44
C MET A 246 -6.42 11.96 6.95
N MET A 247 -5.27 12.26 6.34
CA MET A 247 -4.90 11.72 5.04
C MET A 247 -3.46 11.23 5.05
N VAL A 248 -3.23 10.11 4.35
CA VAL A 248 -1.91 9.51 4.13
C VAL A 248 -1.59 9.52 2.64
N ALA A 249 -0.39 9.97 2.30
CA ALA A 249 0.09 9.99 0.93
C ALA A 249 0.74 8.66 0.54
N GLU A 250 0.34 8.13 -0.62
CA GLU A 250 1.21 7.23 -1.36
C GLU A 250 2.09 8.07 -2.28
N ALA A 251 3.36 8.22 -1.89
CA ALA A 251 4.32 9.04 -2.62
C ALA A 251 5.66 8.31 -2.75
N TRP A 252 5.96 7.88 -3.96
CA TRP A 252 7.26 7.33 -4.33
C TRP A 252 8.20 8.47 -4.67
N VAL A 253 8.80 9.04 -3.63
CA VAL A 253 9.69 10.20 -3.74
C VAL A 253 10.98 9.97 -2.96
N ALA A 254 12.06 10.65 -3.35
CA ALA A 254 13.32 10.59 -2.62
C ALA A 254 13.12 10.92 -1.13
N ALA A 255 13.87 10.26 -0.25
CA ALA A 255 13.77 10.45 1.21
C ALA A 255 13.87 11.92 1.63
N GLY A 256 14.72 12.71 0.96
CA GLY A 256 14.88 14.15 1.21
C GLY A 256 13.68 15.02 0.80
N ARG A 257 12.79 14.48 -0.05
CA ARG A 257 11.57 15.18 -0.52
C ARG A 257 10.34 14.84 0.32
N ARG A 258 10.29 13.66 0.95
CA ARG A 258 9.16 13.21 1.77
C ARG A 258 8.72 14.24 2.84
N PRO A 259 9.60 14.97 3.56
CA PRO A 259 9.19 16.01 4.49
C PRO A 259 8.35 17.12 3.87
N LEU A 260 8.47 17.39 2.57
CA LEU A 260 7.66 18.41 1.89
C LEU A 260 6.18 18.05 1.86
N TYR A 261 5.85 16.77 1.83
CA TYR A 261 4.48 16.24 1.87
C TYR A 261 3.89 16.23 3.29
N LEU A 262 4.74 16.29 4.32
CA LEU A 262 4.37 16.16 5.73
C LEU A 262 4.34 17.50 6.47
N ARG A 263 4.32 18.62 5.75
CA ARG A 263 4.19 19.95 6.37
C ARG A 263 2.89 20.05 7.18
N PRO A 264 2.82 20.90 8.22
CA PRO A 264 1.65 20.98 9.10
C PRO A 264 0.32 21.26 8.41
N ASP A 265 0.34 21.87 7.23
CA ASP A 265 -0.81 22.22 6.40
C ASP A 265 -1.02 21.27 5.18
N GLU A 266 -0.32 20.12 5.18
CA GLU A 266 -0.39 19.11 4.11
C GLU A 266 -0.81 17.73 4.65
N TYR A 267 -0.21 16.63 4.16
CA TYR A 267 -0.57 15.27 4.62
C TYR A 267 -0.19 15.05 6.09
N HIS A 268 -0.98 14.26 6.79
CA HIS A 268 -0.66 13.83 8.14
C HIS A 268 0.39 12.73 8.16
N GLN A 269 0.40 11.91 7.11
CA GLN A 269 1.29 10.75 6.96
C GLN A 269 1.69 10.57 5.49
N ALA A 270 2.86 9.96 5.27
CA ALA A 270 3.30 9.46 3.98
C ALA A 270 4.03 8.13 4.21
N PHE A 271 3.77 7.13 3.38
CA PHE A 271 4.39 5.82 3.51
C PHE A 271 5.91 5.89 3.40
N ASP A 272 6.61 5.14 4.26
CA ASP A 272 8.05 4.93 4.15
C ASP A 272 8.34 3.72 3.25
N PHE A 273 8.46 3.98 1.95
CA PHE A 273 8.75 2.94 0.97
C PHE A 273 10.23 2.54 0.95
N ASP A 274 11.12 3.32 1.54
CA ASP A 274 12.52 2.92 1.70
C ASP A 274 12.61 1.67 2.61
N LEU A 275 11.84 1.65 3.73
CA LEU A 275 11.78 0.46 4.59
C LEU A 275 11.09 -0.73 3.91
N LEU A 276 10.02 -0.47 3.15
CA LEU A 276 9.32 -1.51 2.39
C LEU A 276 10.25 -2.18 1.39
N ALA A 277 11.06 -1.40 0.65
CA ALA A 277 11.98 -1.91 -0.36
C ALA A 277 13.30 -2.47 0.21
N ALA A 278 13.60 -2.21 1.49
CA ALA A 278 14.88 -2.58 2.07
C ALA A 278 15.13 -4.11 2.06
N PRO A 279 16.30 -4.58 1.65
CA PRO A 279 16.71 -5.96 1.86
C PRO A 279 16.92 -6.23 3.36
N TRP A 280 16.97 -7.51 3.75
CA TRP A 280 17.21 -7.91 5.14
C TRP A 280 18.66 -7.61 5.56
N ASP A 281 18.94 -6.36 5.95
CA ASP A 281 20.27 -5.85 6.30
C ASP A 281 20.17 -4.85 7.45
N ALA A 282 20.85 -5.14 8.56
CA ALA A 282 20.77 -4.36 9.80
C ALA A 282 21.23 -2.91 9.63
N LYS A 283 22.27 -2.68 8.84
CA LYS A 283 22.82 -1.34 8.60
C LYS A 283 21.85 -0.49 7.78
N GLN A 284 21.23 -1.09 6.74
CA GLN A 284 20.26 -0.38 5.92
C GLN A 284 19.00 -0.06 6.71
N PHE A 285 18.43 -1.04 7.44
CA PHE A 285 17.27 -0.81 8.32
C PHE A 285 17.53 0.31 9.32
N ARG A 286 18.69 0.28 9.99
CA ARG A 286 19.06 1.33 10.95
C ARG A 286 19.16 2.70 10.30
N GLY A 287 19.80 2.81 9.14
CA GLY A 287 19.93 4.07 8.40
C GLY A 287 18.58 4.63 7.97
N ILE A 288 17.71 3.79 7.39
CA ILE A 288 16.36 4.19 6.94
C ILE A 288 15.50 4.64 8.14
N ILE A 289 15.52 3.92 9.25
CA ILE A 289 14.77 4.28 10.46
C ILE A 289 15.24 5.63 10.99
N ASP A 290 16.55 5.85 11.10
CA ASP A 290 17.12 7.13 11.55
C ASP A 290 16.73 8.30 10.64
N ASP A 291 16.84 8.10 9.33
CA ASP A 291 16.52 9.13 8.33
C ASP A 291 15.04 9.47 8.34
N SER A 292 14.17 8.45 8.41
CA SER A 292 12.72 8.65 8.47
C SER A 292 12.28 9.39 9.73
N LEU A 293 12.79 8.99 10.90
CA LEU A 293 12.44 9.63 12.17
C LEU A 293 12.92 11.09 12.22
N ARG A 294 14.16 11.37 11.79
CA ARG A 294 14.68 12.74 11.71
C ARG A 294 13.90 13.62 10.73
N ALA A 295 13.53 13.06 9.58
CA ALA A 295 12.76 13.77 8.57
C ALA A 295 11.36 14.14 9.06
N ALA A 296 10.68 13.21 9.75
CA ALA A 296 9.36 13.44 10.33
C ALA A 296 9.42 14.47 11.49
N GLU A 297 10.39 14.33 12.41
CA GLU A 297 10.60 15.26 13.51
C GLU A 297 10.83 16.71 13.03
N ALA A 298 11.61 16.89 11.96
CA ALA A 298 11.93 18.22 11.40
C ALA A 298 10.70 19.01 10.96
N VAL A 299 9.58 18.33 10.66
CA VAL A 299 8.32 18.96 10.24
C VAL A 299 7.18 18.77 11.25
N GLY A 300 7.46 18.18 12.42
CA GLY A 300 6.47 17.94 13.47
C GLY A 300 5.46 16.83 13.12
N SER A 301 5.85 15.87 12.28
CA SER A 301 5.04 14.72 11.85
C SER A 301 5.57 13.41 12.44
N ASN A 302 5.00 12.29 12.04
CA ASN A 302 5.38 10.95 12.46
C ASN A 302 5.70 10.06 11.25
N SER A 303 6.65 9.14 11.41
CA SER A 303 6.96 8.13 10.40
C SER A 303 5.82 7.13 10.23
N THR A 304 5.71 6.56 9.02
CA THR A 304 4.65 5.63 8.65
C THR A 304 5.25 4.36 8.05
N TRP A 305 5.29 3.30 8.85
CA TRP A 305 5.97 2.05 8.54
C TRP A 305 5.06 1.07 7.82
N VAL A 306 5.57 0.48 6.76
CA VAL A 306 4.88 -0.52 5.95
C VAL A 306 5.87 -1.57 5.46
N LEU A 307 5.48 -2.87 5.49
CA LEU A 307 6.30 -3.98 5.01
C LEU A 307 5.78 -4.57 3.70
N SER A 308 4.48 -4.52 3.47
CA SER A 308 3.82 -4.99 2.24
C SER A 308 2.57 -4.16 1.97
N ASN A 309 2.14 -4.17 0.72
CA ASN A 309 0.87 -3.68 0.25
C ASN A 309 0.39 -4.53 -0.95
N HIS A 310 -0.65 -4.11 -1.64
CA HIS A 310 -1.23 -4.80 -2.79
C HIS A 310 -0.46 -4.59 -4.11
N ASP A 311 0.67 -3.87 -4.09
CA ASP A 311 1.46 -3.53 -5.28
C ASP A 311 2.87 -4.14 -5.28
N VAL A 312 3.26 -4.80 -4.20
CA VAL A 312 4.59 -5.39 -4.08
C VAL A 312 4.54 -6.85 -3.66
N VAL A 313 5.53 -7.62 -4.09
CA VAL A 313 5.74 -9.01 -3.63
C VAL A 313 5.77 -9.04 -2.10
N ARG A 314 5.03 -9.96 -1.49
CA ARG A 314 4.90 -10.04 -0.02
C ARG A 314 6.25 -10.19 0.67
N HIS A 315 6.46 -9.47 1.77
CA HIS A 315 7.75 -9.45 2.48
C HIS A 315 8.17 -10.83 3.00
N ALA A 316 7.22 -11.72 3.31
CA ALA A 316 7.51 -13.10 3.69
C ALA A 316 8.27 -13.86 2.57
N THR A 317 7.98 -13.57 1.30
CA THR A 317 8.73 -14.12 0.16
C THR A 317 9.99 -13.30 -0.10
N ARG A 318 9.91 -11.97 -0.17
CA ARG A 318 11.06 -11.10 -0.46
C ARG A 318 12.24 -11.36 0.45
N TYR A 319 12.00 -11.54 1.75
CA TYR A 319 13.06 -11.82 2.73
C TYR A 319 13.62 -13.25 2.65
N GLY A 320 12.98 -14.14 1.91
CA GLY A 320 13.47 -15.48 1.60
C GLY A 320 14.29 -15.56 0.31
N LEU A 321 14.29 -14.49 -0.50
CA LEU A 321 15.05 -14.44 -1.74
C LEU A 321 16.55 -14.23 -1.47
N PRO A 322 17.44 -14.73 -2.35
CA PRO A 322 18.86 -14.42 -2.30
C PRO A 322 19.10 -12.91 -2.47
N ALA A 323 20.19 -12.43 -1.87
CA ALA A 323 20.60 -11.03 -2.00
C ALA A 323 20.82 -10.65 -3.48
N GLY A 324 20.29 -9.48 -3.87
CA GLY A 324 20.42 -8.93 -5.22
C GLY A 324 19.42 -9.49 -6.25
N VAL A 325 18.52 -10.36 -5.85
CA VAL A 325 17.40 -10.80 -6.69
C VAL A 325 16.31 -9.74 -6.63
N GLU A 326 15.89 -9.23 -7.80
CA GLU A 326 14.76 -8.30 -7.91
C GLU A 326 13.44 -9.07 -7.79
N PRO A 327 12.61 -8.79 -6.78
CA PRO A 327 11.42 -9.61 -6.50
C PRO A 327 10.39 -9.64 -7.64
N ALA A 328 10.15 -8.52 -8.31
CA ALA A 328 9.16 -8.46 -9.40
C ALA A 328 9.61 -9.30 -10.62
N LEU A 329 10.88 -9.25 -10.97
CA LEU A 329 11.44 -10.06 -12.06
C LEU A 329 11.52 -11.53 -11.68
N TRP A 330 11.76 -11.83 -10.40
CA TRP A 330 11.81 -13.20 -9.89
C TRP A 330 10.50 -13.95 -10.08
N LEU A 331 9.36 -13.27 -10.06
CA LEU A 331 8.05 -13.90 -10.18
C LEU A 331 7.86 -14.73 -11.46
N LEU A 332 8.46 -14.32 -12.56
CA LEU A 332 8.33 -15.00 -13.87
C LEU A 332 9.52 -15.93 -14.17
N ASP A 333 10.73 -15.38 -14.18
CA ASP A 333 11.93 -16.05 -14.69
C ASP A 333 13.03 -16.23 -13.63
N GLY A 334 12.71 -15.97 -12.35
CA GLY A 334 13.69 -16.04 -11.27
C GLY A 334 14.17 -17.45 -10.93
N PRO A 335 15.24 -17.57 -10.16
CA PRO A 335 15.74 -18.84 -9.65
C PRO A 335 14.84 -19.30 -8.48
N HIS A 336 13.66 -19.87 -8.80
CA HIS A 336 12.65 -20.26 -7.82
C HIS A 336 13.13 -21.30 -6.80
N ASP A 337 14.07 -22.16 -7.21
CA ASP A 337 14.73 -23.15 -6.37
C ASP A 337 15.64 -22.56 -5.30
N LEU A 338 15.96 -21.27 -5.38
CA LEU A 338 16.76 -20.55 -4.38
C LEU A 338 15.93 -19.83 -3.31
N LEU A 339 14.60 -19.89 -3.40
CA LEU A 339 13.73 -19.33 -2.37
C LEU A 339 13.82 -20.16 -1.08
N ASP A 340 14.28 -19.55 0.01
CA ASP A 340 14.19 -20.10 1.36
C ASP A 340 12.93 -19.57 2.06
N ALA A 341 11.81 -20.23 1.81
CA ALA A 341 10.49 -19.81 2.33
C ALA A 341 10.43 -19.84 3.88
N GLU A 342 11.12 -20.81 4.53
CA GLU A 342 11.16 -20.88 5.99
C GLU A 342 11.95 -19.70 6.59
N ARG A 343 13.07 -19.34 5.97
CA ARG A 343 13.86 -18.17 6.34
C ARG A 343 13.07 -16.89 6.13
N GLY A 344 12.38 -16.77 5.00
CA GLY A 344 11.48 -15.66 4.70
C GLY A 344 10.40 -15.47 5.76
N ALA A 345 9.74 -16.55 6.16
CA ALA A 345 8.72 -16.53 7.21
C ALA A 345 9.30 -16.11 8.58
N ARG A 346 10.49 -16.61 8.96
CA ARG A 346 11.17 -16.18 10.20
C ARG A 346 11.48 -14.69 10.19
N ARG A 347 12.05 -14.19 9.09
CA ARG A 347 12.38 -12.77 8.91
C ARG A 347 11.14 -11.88 8.90
N ALA A 348 10.05 -12.32 8.27
CA ALA A 348 8.79 -11.60 8.27
C ALA A 348 8.23 -11.40 9.69
N ARG A 349 8.27 -12.44 10.52
CA ARG A 349 7.86 -12.37 11.93
C ARG A 349 8.77 -11.42 12.73
N ALA A 350 10.07 -11.45 12.47
CA ALA A 350 11.02 -10.54 13.13
C ALA A 350 10.82 -9.09 12.69
N ALA A 351 10.59 -8.84 11.40
CA ALA A 351 10.27 -7.52 10.85
C ALA A 351 8.96 -6.95 11.43
N ALA A 352 7.95 -7.79 11.62
CA ALA A 352 6.70 -7.39 12.27
C ALA A 352 6.93 -6.86 13.69
N LEU A 353 7.71 -7.58 14.52
CA LEU A 353 8.06 -7.10 15.86
C LEU A 353 8.90 -5.82 15.82
N LEU A 354 9.83 -5.71 14.86
CA LEU A 354 10.62 -4.49 14.68
C LEU A 354 9.71 -3.29 14.40
N THR A 355 8.88 -3.36 13.36
CA THR A 355 8.03 -2.23 12.94
C THR A 355 7.00 -1.87 14.00
N LEU A 356 6.39 -2.87 14.66
CA LEU A 356 5.46 -2.64 15.77
C LEU A 356 6.11 -2.04 17.02
N ALA A 357 7.44 -2.12 17.18
CA ALA A 357 8.17 -1.46 18.27
C ALA A 357 8.54 0.00 17.96
N LEU A 358 8.59 0.39 16.66
CA LEU A 358 8.98 1.73 16.25
C LEU A 358 7.92 2.79 16.60
N PRO A 359 8.35 4.05 16.85
CA PRO A 359 7.41 5.17 16.97
C PRO A 359 6.74 5.47 15.62
N GLY A 360 5.59 6.16 15.65
CA GLY A 360 4.82 6.48 14.46
C GLY A 360 3.69 5.50 14.16
N SER A 361 3.23 5.42 12.93
CA SER A 361 2.13 4.57 12.48
C SER A 361 2.65 3.30 11.79
N VAL A 362 1.94 2.19 11.94
CA VAL A 362 2.25 0.92 11.26
C VAL A 362 1.05 0.49 10.44
N TYR A 363 1.30 0.16 9.19
CA TYR A 363 0.32 -0.40 8.26
C TYR A 363 0.60 -1.88 8.04
N VAL A 364 -0.42 -2.71 8.18
CA VAL A 364 -0.39 -4.16 7.99
C VAL A 364 -1.27 -4.48 6.79
N TYR A 365 -0.70 -5.10 5.77
CA TYR A 365 -1.48 -5.56 4.63
C TYR A 365 -2.19 -6.87 4.97
N GLN A 366 -3.42 -7.03 4.49
CA GLN A 366 -4.19 -8.27 4.71
C GLN A 366 -3.37 -9.52 4.40
N GLY A 367 -3.30 -10.44 5.36
CA GLY A 367 -2.52 -11.67 5.26
C GLY A 367 -1.10 -11.59 5.82
N ASP A 368 -0.55 -10.40 6.08
CA ASP A 368 0.75 -10.26 6.75
C ASP A 368 0.69 -10.85 8.16
N GLU A 369 -0.44 -10.64 8.87
CA GLU A 369 -0.68 -11.21 10.19
C GLU A 369 -0.82 -12.73 10.19
N LEU A 370 -1.08 -13.32 9.03
CA LEU A 370 -1.11 -14.76 8.81
C LEU A 370 0.24 -15.31 8.32
N GLY A 371 1.19 -14.43 7.97
CA GLY A 371 2.47 -14.79 7.38
C GLY A 371 2.34 -15.35 5.96
N LEU A 372 1.33 -14.89 5.20
CA LEU A 372 1.12 -15.36 3.84
C LEU A 372 2.32 -15.02 2.94
N PRO A 373 2.86 -16.01 2.23
CA PRO A 373 3.84 -15.77 1.17
C PRO A 373 3.18 -15.25 -0.10
N GLU A 374 3.97 -14.88 -1.07
CA GLU A 374 3.54 -14.60 -2.44
C GLU A 374 3.03 -15.86 -3.13
N ALA A 375 1.90 -15.76 -3.79
CA ALA A 375 1.39 -16.85 -4.62
C ALA A 375 2.04 -16.79 -6.03
N TRP A 376 3.33 -17.02 -6.09
CA TRP A 376 4.11 -16.86 -7.33
C TRP A 376 3.84 -17.94 -8.39
N GLU A 377 3.25 -19.11 -8.02
CA GLU A 377 2.91 -20.21 -8.91
C GLU A 377 1.54 -20.07 -9.59
N LEU A 378 0.90 -18.90 -9.53
CA LEU A 378 -0.37 -18.69 -10.23
C LEU A 378 -0.24 -19.04 -11.72
N PRO A 379 -1.21 -19.80 -12.28
CA PRO A 379 -1.28 -20.05 -13.72
C PRO A 379 -1.33 -18.73 -14.49
N LEU A 380 -0.62 -18.65 -15.62
CA LEU A 380 -0.53 -17.42 -16.40
C LEU A 380 -1.86 -17.00 -17.04
N ASP A 381 -2.78 -17.91 -17.23
CA ASP A 381 -4.10 -17.70 -17.83
C ASP A 381 -5.14 -17.13 -16.85
N VAL A 382 -4.83 -17.07 -15.55
CA VAL A 382 -5.69 -16.44 -14.54
C VAL A 382 -5.21 -15.04 -14.13
N LEU A 383 -4.07 -14.57 -14.65
CA LEU A 383 -3.54 -13.25 -14.32
C LEU A 383 -4.41 -12.15 -14.92
N ASP A 384 -4.80 -11.18 -14.09
CA ASP A 384 -5.72 -10.08 -14.40
C ASP A 384 -5.06 -8.70 -14.30
N ASP A 385 -3.82 -8.63 -13.81
CA ASP A 385 -3.08 -7.37 -13.62
C ASP A 385 -2.76 -6.71 -14.96
N PRO A 386 -3.07 -5.42 -15.19
CA PRO A 386 -2.70 -4.70 -16.41
C PRO A 386 -1.20 -4.75 -16.72
N ILE A 387 -0.33 -4.77 -15.71
CA ILE A 387 1.12 -4.91 -15.92
C ILE A 387 1.45 -6.18 -16.74
N TRP A 388 0.76 -7.29 -16.50
CA TRP A 388 0.95 -8.53 -17.26
C TRP A 388 0.64 -8.35 -18.75
N HIS A 389 -0.43 -7.62 -19.05
CA HIS A 389 -0.89 -7.39 -20.42
C HIS A 389 -0.04 -6.30 -21.12
N ASP A 390 0.21 -5.18 -20.46
CA ASP A 390 0.89 -4.02 -21.03
C ASP A 390 2.39 -4.22 -21.22
N SER A 391 3.00 -5.09 -20.40
CA SER A 391 4.41 -5.48 -20.55
C SER A 391 4.65 -6.53 -21.64
N ASP A 392 3.66 -6.84 -22.47
CA ASP A 392 3.73 -7.94 -23.45
C ASP A 392 4.13 -9.28 -22.78
N HIS A 393 3.57 -9.52 -21.58
CA HIS A 393 3.81 -10.71 -20.75
C HIS A 393 5.25 -10.88 -20.23
N SER A 394 6.01 -9.80 -20.16
CA SER A 394 7.40 -9.82 -19.65
C SER A 394 7.50 -9.58 -18.14
N VAL A 395 6.45 -9.04 -17.51
CA VAL A 395 6.35 -8.81 -16.05
C VAL A 395 5.07 -9.43 -15.53
N LYS A 396 5.16 -10.34 -14.54
CA LYS A 396 4.02 -11.12 -14.05
C LYS A 396 2.96 -10.29 -13.31
N GLY A 397 3.32 -9.09 -12.85
CA GLY A 397 2.41 -8.18 -12.14
C GLY A 397 2.19 -8.55 -10.67
N ARG A 398 1.07 -8.08 -10.11
CA ARG A 398 0.79 -8.02 -8.67
C ARG A 398 -0.21 -9.07 -8.16
N ASP A 399 -0.75 -9.91 -9.02
CA ASP A 399 -1.83 -10.85 -8.67
C ASP A 399 -1.44 -11.81 -7.54
N GLY A 400 -0.17 -12.20 -7.46
CA GLY A 400 0.33 -13.11 -6.44
C GLY A 400 0.18 -12.60 -5.01
N CYS A 401 0.30 -11.28 -4.77
CA CYS A 401 0.06 -10.69 -3.47
C CYS A 401 -1.43 -10.41 -3.20
N ARG A 402 -2.29 -10.52 -4.21
CA ARG A 402 -3.72 -10.19 -4.18
C ARG A 402 -4.64 -11.43 -4.05
N VAL A 403 -4.08 -12.62 -3.88
CA VAL A 403 -4.85 -13.86 -3.70
C VAL A 403 -5.77 -13.78 -2.48
N PRO A 404 -7.01 -14.28 -2.57
CA PRO A 404 -7.98 -14.26 -1.47
C PRO A 404 -7.48 -14.85 -0.16
N ILE A 405 -7.84 -14.18 0.95
CA ILE A 405 -7.45 -14.57 2.31
C ILE A 405 -8.03 -15.94 2.68
N PRO A 406 -7.22 -16.86 3.25
CA PRO A 406 -7.71 -18.11 3.83
C PRO A 406 -8.22 -17.87 5.26
N TRP A 407 -9.53 -17.99 5.47
CA TRP A 407 -10.12 -17.83 6.80
C TRP A 407 -10.17 -19.15 7.56
N GLU A 408 -10.44 -20.27 6.86
CA GLU A 408 -10.61 -21.60 7.45
C GLU A 408 -9.61 -22.58 6.83
N PRO A 409 -9.10 -23.57 7.59
CA PRO A 409 -8.16 -24.55 7.06
C PRO A 409 -8.79 -25.55 6.09
N THR A 410 -10.11 -25.58 6.02
CA THR A 410 -10.88 -26.52 5.19
C THR A 410 -12.16 -25.86 4.67
N GLY A 411 -12.82 -26.52 3.74
CA GLY A 411 -14.07 -26.03 3.18
C GLY A 411 -13.89 -25.26 1.86
N PRO A 412 -14.99 -24.77 1.27
CA PRO A 412 -14.94 -24.02 0.02
C PRO A 412 -14.05 -22.79 0.16
N SER A 413 -13.14 -22.59 -0.80
CA SER A 413 -12.28 -21.40 -0.90
C SER A 413 -11.59 -21.02 0.43
N LEU A 414 -11.24 -22.04 1.24
CA LEU A 414 -10.65 -21.87 2.57
C LEU A 414 -11.41 -20.84 3.44
N GLY A 415 -12.74 -20.85 3.38
CA GLY A 415 -13.61 -19.95 4.13
C GLY A 415 -13.69 -18.52 3.63
N PHE A 416 -13.08 -18.20 2.48
CA PHE A 416 -13.21 -16.90 1.83
C PHE A 416 -14.66 -16.60 1.44
N GLY A 417 -15.33 -17.58 0.78
CA GLY A 417 -16.71 -17.54 0.36
C GLY A 417 -17.29 -18.95 0.20
N LYS A 418 -18.50 -19.05 -0.32
CA LYS A 418 -19.19 -20.34 -0.56
C LYS A 418 -18.95 -20.88 -1.97
N GLY A 419 -18.46 -20.03 -2.88
CA GLY A 419 -18.15 -20.33 -4.28
C GLY A 419 -16.67 -20.61 -4.51
N GLY A 420 -16.21 -20.34 -5.73
CA GLY A 420 -14.78 -20.28 -6.08
C GLY A 420 -14.10 -19.02 -5.57
N THR A 421 -12.94 -18.74 -6.14
CA THR A 421 -12.20 -17.47 -5.92
C THR A 421 -11.77 -16.91 -7.28
N TRP A 422 -11.71 -15.61 -7.42
CA TRP A 422 -11.28 -14.95 -8.67
C TRP A 422 -9.80 -15.26 -9.01
N LEU A 423 -8.95 -15.45 -7.99
CA LEU A 423 -7.62 -16.03 -8.10
C LEU A 423 -7.54 -17.30 -7.27
N PRO A 424 -6.92 -18.37 -7.76
CA PRO A 424 -6.80 -19.62 -7.03
C PRO A 424 -5.91 -19.46 -5.79
N GLN A 425 -6.37 -19.99 -4.65
CA GLN A 425 -5.59 -20.01 -3.42
C GLN A 425 -4.58 -21.18 -3.48
N PRO A 426 -3.29 -20.95 -3.17
CA PRO A 426 -2.31 -22.01 -3.04
C PRO A 426 -2.72 -23.04 -1.96
N PRO A 427 -2.48 -24.34 -2.19
CA PRO A 427 -2.86 -25.38 -1.23
C PRO A 427 -2.27 -25.19 0.17
N GLU A 428 -1.06 -24.64 0.28
CA GLU A 428 -0.37 -24.35 1.53
C GLU A 428 -1.07 -23.28 2.37
N PHE A 429 -1.91 -22.43 1.78
CA PHE A 429 -2.70 -21.43 2.52
C PHE A 429 -3.65 -22.07 3.53
N ALA A 430 -4.04 -23.34 3.34
CA ALA A 430 -4.85 -24.06 4.33
C ALA A 430 -4.18 -24.13 5.72
N GLY A 431 -2.86 -24.35 5.76
CA GLY A 431 -2.09 -24.36 7.00
C GLY A 431 -1.88 -22.97 7.60
N LEU A 432 -2.00 -21.92 6.80
CA LEU A 432 -1.84 -20.52 7.19
C LEU A 432 -3.18 -19.81 7.47
N ALA A 433 -4.30 -20.50 7.31
CA ALA A 433 -5.63 -19.94 7.49
C ALA A 433 -5.82 -19.38 8.91
N ALA A 434 -6.58 -18.29 9.04
CA ALA A 434 -6.83 -17.64 10.32
C ALA A 434 -7.34 -18.62 11.39
N GLY A 435 -8.33 -19.47 11.04
CA GLY A 435 -8.88 -20.47 11.96
C GLY A 435 -7.87 -21.54 12.40
N ALA A 436 -6.90 -21.90 11.55
CA ALA A 436 -5.80 -22.79 11.94
C ALA A 436 -4.86 -22.13 12.97
N GLN A 437 -4.61 -20.84 12.82
CA GLN A 437 -3.67 -20.09 13.63
C GLN A 437 -4.24 -19.64 14.99
N GLU A 438 -5.56 -19.51 15.14
CA GLU A 438 -6.18 -19.07 16.39
C GLU A 438 -5.89 -19.98 17.60
N THR A 439 -5.62 -21.24 17.35
CA THR A 439 -5.37 -22.24 18.39
C THR A 439 -3.90 -22.59 18.57
N ASP A 440 -3.01 -22.08 17.72
CA ASP A 440 -1.56 -22.31 17.82
C ASP A 440 -0.88 -21.12 18.53
N PRO A 441 -0.39 -21.29 19.77
CA PRO A 441 0.26 -20.23 20.52
C PRO A 441 1.53 -19.67 19.84
N ASN A 442 2.11 -20.38 18.89
CA ASN A 442 3.31 -19.98 18.16
C ASN A 442 2.99 -19.36 16.78
N SER A 443 1.71 -19.21 16.43
CA SER A 443 1.28 -18.69 15.15
C SER A 443 1.69 -17.22 14.92
N THR A 444 1.75 -16.82 13.67
CA THR A 444 2.02 -15.44 13.29
C THR A 444 0.84 -14.54 13.68
N LEU A 445 -0.40 -15.03 13.57
CA LEU A 445 -1.59 -14.30 14.00
C LEU A 445 -1.53 -13.93 15.49
N LEU A 446 -1.21 -14.87 16.35
CA LEU A 446 -1.13 -14.59 17.79
C LEU A 446 0.07 -13.69 18.13
N LEU A 447 1.18 -13.81 17.39
CA LEU A 447 2.31 -12.87 17.53
C LEU A 447 1.87 -11.44 17.26
N TYR A 448 1.16 -11.19 16.13
CA TYR A 448 0.64 -9.86 15.79
C TYR A 448 -0.35 -9.35 16.84
N ARG A 449 -1.32 -10.18 17.25
CA ARG A 449 -2.30 -9.81 18.29
C ARG A 449 -1.62 -9.37 19.60
N HIS A 450 -0.64 -10.13 20.06
CA HIS A 450 0.11 -9.82 21.29
C HIS A 450 0.96 -8.55 21.12
N ALA A 451 1.67 -8.42 20.01
CA ALA A 451 2.50 -7.24 19.75
C ALA A 451 1.66 -5.95 19.66
N ILE A 452 0.54 -5.99 18.94
CA ILE A 452 -0.39 -4.86 18.85
C ILE A 452 -0.97 -4.52 20.23
N ALA A 453 -1.36 -5.52 21.02
CA ALA A 453 -1.89 -5.28 22.37
C ALA A 453 -0.86 -4.60 23.28
N VAL A 454 0.38 -5.09 23.31
CA VAL A 454 1.48 -4.48 24.07
C VAL A 454 1.78 -3.06 23.59
N ARG A 455 1.81 -2.83 22.26
CA ARG A 455 1.99 -1.49 21.68
C ARG A 455 0.88 -0.53 22.12
N ARG A 456 -0.40 -0.93 22.06
CA ARG A 456 -1.54 -0.10 22.47
C ARG A 456 -1.52 0.21 23.97
N GLU A 457 -1.09 -0.71 24.81
CA GLU A 457 -0.94 -0.47 26.24
C GLU A 457 0.12 0.61 26.51
N ARG A 458 1.24 0.57 25.80
CA ARG A 458 2.29 1.59 25.89
C ARG A 458 1.78 2.98 25.51
N LEU A 459 1.04 3.08 24.40
CA LEU A 459 0.44 4.34 23.94
C LEU A 459 -0.50 4.93 24.98
N ARG A 460 -1.31 4.10 25.66
CA ARG A 460 -2.24 4.52 26.72
C ARG A 460 -1.54 4.97 28.00
N SER A 461 -0.39 4.37 28.34
CA SER A 461 0.35 4.69 29.57
C SER A 461 1.07 6.03 29.52
N GLY A 462 1.02 6.77 28.40
CA GLY A 462 1.73 8.04 28.23
C GLY A 462 3.26 7.87 28.11
N ALA A 463 3.77 6.66 28.11
CA ALA A 463 5.14 6.34 27.67
C ALA A 463 5.16 6.49 26.14
N GLY A 464 4.95 7.75 25.69
CA GLY A 464 4.69 8.10 24.32
C GLY A 464 5.75 7.54 23.39
N LEU A 465 5.33 7.13 22.19
CA LEU A 465 6.24 6.78 21.10
C LEU A 465 7.06 8.00 20.64
N ASP A 466 6.79 9.19 21.22
CA ASP A 466 7.43 10.46 20.95
C ASP A 466 8.72 10.69 21.75
N ALA A 467 9.03 9.86 22.76
CA ALA A 467 10.34 9.85 23.39
C ALA A 467 11.35 9.25 22.41
N GLY A 468 12.35 10.03 22.01
CA GLY A 468 13.32 9.69 20.97
C GLY A 468 13.85 8.26 21.08
N LEU A 469 14.01 7.59 19.96
CA LEU A 469 14.55 6.23 19.86
C LEU A 469 16.03 6.25 20.27
N VAL A 470 16.43 5.38 21.18
CA VAL A 470 17.83 5.21 21.62
C VAL A 470 18.36 3.89 21.07
N TRP A 471 19.37 3.96 20.23
CA TRP A 471 20.07 2.79 19.72
C TRP A 471 20.88 2.09 20.80
N LEU A 472 20.86 0.77 20.78
CA LEU A 472 21.68 -0.08 21.64
C LEU A 472 22.78 -0.73 20.79
N ASP A 473 23.99 -0.83 21.35
CA ASP A 473 25.11 -1.52 20.71
C ASP A 473 25.12 -2.98 21.15
N VAL A 474 24.61 -3.87 20.30
CA VAL A 474 24.54 -5.32 20.54
C VAL A 474 25.35 -6.10 19.51
N GLY A 475 25.73 -5.47 18.39
CA GLY A 475 26.48 -6.09 17.30
C GLY A 475 26.19 -5.44 15.95
N ALA A 476 27.08 -5.67 14.97
CA ALA A 476 27.00 -5.02 13.66
C ALA A 476 25.75 -5.45 12.86
N ASP A 477 25.37 -6.72 12.97
CA ASP A 477 24.24 -7.30 12.24
C ASP A 477 22.96 -7.36 13.09
N VAL A 478 22.90 -6.51 14.13
CA VAL A 478 21.76 -6.43 15.05
C VAL A 478 21.13 -5.05 15.00
N VAL A 479 19.82 -5.01 14.79
CA VAL A 479 19.01 -3.81 15.00
C VAL A 479 18.47 -3.85 16.42
N ALA A 480 19.01 -2.99 17.29
CA ALA A 480 18.60 -2.93 18.68
C ALA A 480 18.34 -1.49 19.12
N PHE A 481 17.15 -1.24 19.67
CA PHE A 481 16.76 0.08 20.17
C PHE A 481 15.79 -0.04 21.35
N GLY A 482 15.68 1.05 22.08
CA GLY A 482 14.74 1.20 23.16
C GLY A 482 14.26 2.64 23.30
N GLN A 483 13.34 2.84 24.20
CA GLN A 483 12.94 4.14 24.69
C GLN A 483 13.16 4.14 26.22
N ALA A 484 13.44 5.30 26.82
CA ALA A 484 13.66 5.39 28.26
C ALA A 484 12.52 4.74 29.06
N ASP A 485 12.86 3.85 29.98
CA ASP A 485 11.94 3.12 30.88
C ASP A 485 10.87 2.26 30.19
N SER A 486 11.12 1.82 28.94
CA SER A 486 10.14 1.13 28.11
C SER A 486 10.72 -0.15 27.48
N ILE A 487 10.03 -0.69 26.49
CA ILE A 487 10.42 -1.89 25.77
C ILE A 487 11.68 -1.62 24.93
N ARG A 488 12.60 -2.59 24.97
CA ARG A 488 13.74 -2.69 24.06
C ARG A 488 13.41 -3.73 23.00
N CYS A 489 13.58 -3.38 21.74
CA CYS A 489 13.48 -4.29 20.60
C CYS A 489 14.90 -4.68 20.17
N VAL A 490 15.15 -5.98 20.02
CA VAL A 490 16.42 -6.52 19.54
C VAL A 490 16.11 -7.49 18.42
N VAL A 491 16.69 -7.26 17.24
CA VAL A 491 16.51 -8.09 16.03
C VAL A 491 17.87 -8.56 15.55
N ASN A 492 18.10 -9.84 15.59
CA ASN A 492 19.30 -10.45 15.00
C ASN A 492 19.08 -10.70 13.51
N MET A 493 19.71 -9.89 12.68
CA MET A 493 19.66 -10.00 11.21
C MET A 493 20.88 -10.76 10.64
N GLY A 494 21.83 -11.15 11.50
CA GLY A 494 23.01 -11.93 11.12
C GLY A 494 22.74 -13.42 11.03
N ASP A 495 23.80 -14.16 10.68
CA ASP A 495 23.76 -15.63 10.52
C ASP A 495 24.19 -16.40 11.79
N GLU A 496 24.70 -15.70 12.82
CA GLU A 496 25.14 -16.30 14.08
C GLU A 496 24.27 -15.86 15.27
N PRO A 497 24.07 -16.72 16.29
CA PRO A 497 23.36 -16.32 17.50
C PRO A 497 24.09 -15.18 18.24
N VAL A 498 23.33 -14.27 18.82
CA VAL A 498 23.85 -13.15 19.64
C VAL A 498 23.34 -13.20 21.06
N SER A 499 24.15 -12.75 22.03
CA SER A 499 23.72 -12.68 23.44
C SER A 499 22.67 -11.59 23.62
N LEU A 500 21.58 -11.91 24.31
CA LEU A 500 20.56 -10.96 24.69
C LEU A 500 21.07 -9.96 25.72
N PRO A 501 20.72 -8.68 25.62
CA PRO A 501 20.87 -7.74 26.74
C PRO A 501 20.03 -8.18 27.93
N ASP A 502 20.45 -7.79 29.16
CA ASP A 502 19.70 -8.06 30.39
C ASP A 502 18.25 -7.61 30.26
N GLY A 503 17.30 -8.41 30.73
CA GLY A 503 15.88 -8.07 30.72
C GLY A 503 14.97 -9.30 30.71
N VAL A 504 13.68 -9.04 30.86
CA VAL A 504 12.63 -10.07 30.79
C VAL A 504 12.04 -10.07 29.38
N VAL A 505 12.07 -11.22 28.72
CA VAL A 505 11.45 -11.39 27.40
C VAL A 505 9.93 -11.25 27.53
N LEU A 506 9.37 -10.27 26.84
CA LEU A 506 7.92 -10.03 26.74
C LEU A 506 7.33 -10.76 25.53
N LEU A 507 7.99 -10.66 24.38
CA LEU A 507 7.60 -11.29 23.12
C LEU A 507 8.85 -11.73 22.37
N ALA A 508 8.72 -12.81 21.59
CA ALA A 508 9.74 -13.27 20.66
C ALA A 508 9.10 -13.72 19.34
N SER A 509 9.75 -13.44 18.22
CA SER A 509 9.29 -13.86 16.90
C SER A 509 9.50 -15.35 16.61
N GLY A 510 10.36 -16.00 17.38
CA GLY A 510 10.70 -17.42 17.31
C GLY A 510 11.21 -17.95 18.64
N PRO A 511 11.55 -19.24 18.72
CA PRO A 511 12.08 -19.85 19.95
C PRO A 511 13.43 -19.25 20.33
N ILE A 512 13.65 -19.05 21.63
CA ILE A 512 14.90 -18.55 22.21
C ILE A 512 15.55 -19.66 23.02
N ALA A 513 16.86 -19.84 22.90
CA ALA A 513 17.63 -20.84 23.64
C ALA A 513 18.49 -20.16 24.72
N GLY A 514 17.98 -20.14 25.95
CA GLY A 514 18.68 -19.48 27.07
C GLY A 514 18.76 -17.97 26.89
N ASP A 515 19.98 -17.42 26.88
CA ASP A 515 20.28 -16.00 26.66
C ASP A 515 20.74 -15.70 25.21
N GLN A 516 20.56 -16.64 24.29
CA GLN A 516 20.99 -16.50 22.91
C GLN A 516 19.80 -16.22 21.99
N LEU A 517 19.86 -15.11 21.23
CA LEU A 517 18.92 -14.76 20.19
C LEU A 517 19.38 -15.37 18.87
N PRO A 518 18.64 -16.34 18.31
CA PRO A 518 19.00 -16.98 17.04
C PRO A 518 19.00 -16.00 15.86
N PRO A 519 19.63 -16.38 14.73
CA PRO A 519 19.48 -15.67 13.45
C PRO A 519 18.00 -15.43 13.06
N ASP A 520 17.76 -14.36 12.32
CA ASP A 520 16.44 -14.01 11.78
C ASP A 520 15.33 -13.94 12.85
N THR A 521 15.67 -13.55 14.08
CA THR A 521 14.75 -13.53 15.23
C THR A 521 14.74 -12.17 15.92
N ALA A 522 13.57 -11.76 16.37
CA ALA A 522 13.36 -10.54 17.15
C ALA A 522 12.79 -10.82 18.54
N VAL A 523 13.16 -9.98 19.51
CA VAL A 523 12.57 -10.00 20.86
C VAL A 523 12.21 -8.59 21.32
N TRP A 524 11.19 -8.52 22.18
CA TRP A 524 10.92 -7.37 23.03
C TRP A 524 11.30 -7.70 24.47
N LEU A 525 12.12 -6.83 25.07
CA LEU A 525 12.62 -6.96 26.44
C LEU A 525 12.09 -5.81 27.32
N ARG A 526 11.89 -6.12 28.60
CA ARG A 526 11.57 -5.13 29.65
C ARG A 526 12.67 -5.10 30.70
#